data_0e6585a774b89d44416f237a2eb047b3
#
_entry.id   0e6585a774b89d44416f237a2eb047b3
#
_cell.length_a   1.000
_cell.length_b   1.000
_cell.length_c   1.000
_cell.angle_alpha   90.00
_cell.angle_beta   90.00
_cell.angle_gamma   90.00
#
_symmetry.space_group_name_H-M   'P 1'
#
loop_
_entity.id
_entity.type
_entity.pdbx_description
1 polymer ?
#
loop_
_entity_poly.entity_id
_entity_poly.type
_entity_poly.pdbx_seq_one_letter_code
_entity_poly.pdbx_strand_id
1 'polypeptide(L)'
;MSMKSYKARGIVLHTLKYGDSGMVVYLLTDSGGRQSYMVQGVRSARGHGSKLALFQLMFAVEFEGLESSRMQMHRFREVRSGIVLQSLPFDVRKSTIALFMAEVLYRLVKECEPNQRLFDFVWGSVAALDALDEGVANFHLWF
;
A
#
# COMPACT_ATOMS: atom_id res chain seq x y z
N MET A 1 16.62 -0.57 23.62
CA MET A 1 15.25 -0.34 23.25
C MET A 1 14.78 -1.25 22.18
N SER A 2 13.80 -2.01 22.51
CA SER A 2 13.28 -3.02 21.60
C SER A 2 12.29 -2.39 20.63
N MET A 3 12.39 -2.78 19.39
CA MET A 3 11.33 -2.58 18.41
C MET A 3 10.38 -3.75 18.48
N LYS A 4 9.09 -3.45 18.51
CA LYS A 4 8.07 -4.49 18.45
C LYS A 4 7.82 -4.85 16.99
N SER A 5 7.82 -6.14 16.70
CA SER A 5 7.44 -6.62 15.38
C SER A 5 5.99 -7.08 15.39
N TYR A 6 5.33 -6.95 14.26
CA TYR A 6 3.96 -7.37 14.08
C TYR A 6 3.71 -7.72 12.62
N LYS A 7 2.77 -8.62 12.38
CA LYS A 7 2.37 -9.00 11.03
C LYS A 7 1.09 -8.29 10.65
N ALA A 8 1.04 -7.78 9.43
CA ALA A 8 -0.12 -7.03 8.97
C ALA A 8 -0.23 -7.10 7.45
N ARG A 9 -1.39 -6.63 6.96
CA ARG A 9 -1.64 -6.42 5.54
C ARG A 9 -1.89 -4.96 5.32
N GLY A 10 -1.55 -4.48 4.13
CA GLY A 10 -1.75 -3.08 3.81
C GLY A 10 -2.01 -2.83 2.35
N ILE A 11 -2.60 -1.68 2.07
CA ILE A 11 -2.82 -1.17 0.72
C ILE A 11 -2.04 0.14 0.59
N VAL A 12 -1.25 0.27 -0.46
CA VAL A 12 -0.42 1.46 -0.68
C VAL A 12 -1.32 2.62 -1.13
N LEU A 13 -1.33 3.70 -0.35
CA LEU A 13 -2.14 4.87 -0.65
C LEU A 13 -1.34 6.03 -1.22
N HIS A 14 -0.09 6.18 -0.79
CA HIS A 14 0.71 7.34 -1.17
C HIS A 14 2.17 7.04 -0.91
N THR A 15 3.05 7.61 -1.73
CA THR A 15 4.49 7.48 -1.53
C THR A 15 5.15 8.84 -1.70
N LEU A 16 6.20 9.07 -0.92
CA LEU A 16 7.01 10.28 -0.99
C LEU A 16 8.48 9.90 -1.04
N LYS A 17 9.21 10.57 -1.90
CA LYS A 17 10.66 10.43 -1.94
C LYS A 17 11.26 10.97 -0.65
N TYR A 18 12.24 10.26 -0.08
CA TYR A 18 12.94 10.67 1.13
C TYR A 18 14.44 10.47 0.96
N GLY A 19 15.20 11.55 0.93
CA GLY A 19 16.64 11.49 0.73
C GLY A 19 17.00 10.96 -0.66
N ASP A 20 18.19 10.39 -0.77
CA ASP A 20 18.73 9.93 -2.06
C ASP A 20 18.17 8.56 -2.47
N SER A 21 17.94 7.67 -1.51
CA SER A 21 17.57 6.29 -1.82
C SER A 21 16.36 5.80 -1.03
N GLY A 22 15.74 6.64 -0.23
CA GLY A 22 14.61 6.24 0.61
C GLY A 22 13.28 6.72 0.09
N MET A 23 12.22 6.19 0.67
CA MET A 23 10.87 6.68 0.45
C MET A 23 10.03 6.46 1.69
N VAL A 24 8.99 7.27 1.84
CA VAL A 24 7.96 7.07 2.85
C VAL A 24 6.74 6.52 2.13
N VAL A 25 6.23 5.41 2.65
CA VAL A 25 5.06 4.74 2.10
C VAL A 25 3.92 4.85 3.10
N TYR A 26 2.78 5.34 2.64
CA TYR A 26 1.57 5.40 3.45
C TYR A 26 0.68 4.22 3.10
N LEU A 27 0.37 3.39 4.08
CA LEU A 27 -0.47 2.22 3.91
C LEU A 27 -1.76 2.36 4.70
N LEU A 28 -2.85 1.88 4.11
CA LEU A 28 -4.03 1.53 4.90
C LEU A 28 -3.79 0.11 5.40
N THR A 29 -3.69 -0.06 6.71
CA THR A 29 -3.39 -1.36 7.30
C THR A 29 -4.59 -1.94 8.02
N ASP A 30 -4.60 -3.27 8.15
CA ASP A 30 -5.68 -3.96 8.88
C ASP A 30 -5.51 -3.83 10.39
N SER A 31 -4.29 -3.59 10.87
CA SER A 31 -3.99 -3.60 12.30
C SER A 31 -3.94 -2.22 12.93
N GLY A 32 -3.81 -1.16 12.15
CA GLY A 32 -3.61 0.17 12.73
C GLY A 32 -4.10 1.33 11.89
N GLY A 33 -5.02 1.10 10.96
CA GLY A 33 -5.51 2.15 10.09
C GLY A 33 -4.44 2.67 9.15
N ARG A 34 -4.40 3.97 8.92
CA ARG A 34 -3.37 4.56 8.06
C ARG A 34 -2.06 4.73 8.84
N GLN A 35 -1.01 4.11 8.33
CA GLN A 35 0.33 4.17 8.94
C GLN A 35 1.35 4.55 7.89
N SER A 36 2.42 5.20 8.32
CA SER A 36 3.54 5.55 7.45
C SER A 36 4.75 4.68 7.75
N TYR A 37 5.46 4.30 6.69
CA TYR A 37 6.62 3.41 6.77
C TYR A 37 7.79 4.00 6.02
N MET A 38 8.96 3.94 6.64
CA MET A 38 10.20 4.34 5.99
C MET A 38 10.81 3.14 5.27
N VAL A 39 11.13 3.31 3.99
CA VAL A 39 11.77 2.27 3.20
C VAL A 39 13.09 2.83 2.67
N GLN A 40 14.18 2.12 2.94
CA GLN A 40 15.50 2.52 2.51
C GLN A 40 15.99 1.63 1.37
N GLY A 41 16.86 2.18 0.54
CA GLY A 41 17.54 1.41 -0.50
C GLY A 41 16.69 1.06 -1.71
N VAL A 42 15.52 1.67 -1.88
CA VAL A 42 14.62 1.35 -3.01
C VAL A 42 15.19 1.75 -4.36
N ARG A 43 16.16 2.67 -4.37
CA ARG A 43 16.78 3.17 -5.61
C ARG A 43 18.18 2.66 -5.80
N SER A 44 18.57 1.65 -5.06
CA SER A 44 19.87 1.03 -5.20
C SER A 44 19.99 0.40 -6.58
N ALA A 45 21.15 0.57 -7.21
CA ALA A 45 21.44 0.00 -8.52
C ALA A 45 21.57 -1.51 -8.50
N ARG A 46 21.53 -2.14 -7.35
CA ARG A 46 21.77 -3.58 -7.20
C ARG A 46 20.49 -4.40 -7.10
N GLY A 47 19.70 -4.39 -8.16
CA GLY A 47 18.62 -5.36 -8.28
C GLY A 47 17.49 -5.28 -7.26
N HIS A 48 17.30 -4.14 -6.64
CA HIS A 48 16.21 -3.96 -5.68
C HIS A 48 14.98 -3.33 -6.30
N GLY A 49 14.85 -3.41 -7.62
CA GLY A 49 13.65 -2.96 -8.31
C GLY A 49 12.39 -3.66 -7.83
N SER A 50 12.53 -4.87 -7.28
CA SER A 50 11.41 -5.62 -6.74
C SER A 50 10.74 -4.92 -5.54
N LYS A 51 11.49 -4.21 -4.71
CA LYS A 51 10.90 -3.45 -3.59
C LYS A 51 10.07 -2.29 -4.10
N LEU A 52 10.59 -1.54 -5.06
CA LEU A 52 9.85 -0.43 -5.64
C LEU A 52 8.57 -0.90 -6.31
N ALA A 53 8.61 -2.05 -6.96
CA ALA A 53 7.44 -2.61 -7.62
C ALA A 53 6.32 -2.96 -6.65
N LEU A 54 6.63 -3.29 -5.40
CA LEU A 54 5.63 -3.60 -4.38
C LEU A 54 4.88 -2.36 -3.90
N PHE A 55 5.45 -1.17 -4.06
CA PHE A 55 4.91 0.05 -3.48
C PHE A 55 4.24 0.95 -4.51
N GLN A 56 3.62 0.36 -5.52
CA GLN A 56 2.77 1.11 -6.43
C GLN A 56 1.40 1.34 -5.80
N LEU A 57 0.75 2.43 -6.18
CA LEU A 57 -0.51 2.82 -5.56
C LEU A 57 -1.57 1.74 -5.71
N MET A 58 -2.27 1.48 -4.63
CA MET A 58 -3.31 0.44 -4.47
C MET A 58 -2.78 -0.98 -4.54
N PHE A 59 -1.46 -1.17 -4.53
CA PHE A 59 -0.93 -2.53 -4.40
C PHE A 59 -1.17 -3.05 -3.00
N ALA A 60 -1.52 -4.32 -2.91
CA ALA A 60 -1.78 -5.03 -1.67
C ALA A 60 -0.51 -5.74 -1.23
N VAL A 61 -0.11 -5.53 0.02
CA VAL A 61 1.10 -6.14 0.57
C VAL A 61 0.80 -6.85 1.88
N GLU A 62 1.57 -7.89 2.15
CA GLU A 62 1.66 -8.53 3.46
C GLU A 62 3.04 -8.27 4.01
N PHE A 63 3.14 -7.93 5.27
CA PHE A 63 4.43 -7.51 5.79
C PHE A 63 4.57 -7.80 7.27
N GLU A 64 5.81 -7.81 7.72
CA GLU A 64 6.16 -7.72 9.12
C GLU A 64 6.71 -6.33 9.36
N GLY A 65 6.02 -5.58 10.21
CA GLY A 65 6.38 -4.21 10.54
C GLY A 65 7.16 -4.14 11.84
N LEU A 66 7.95 -3.08 11.96
CA LEU A 66 8.69 -2.76 13.17
C LEU A 66 8.22 -1.41 13.68
N GLU A 67 7.75 -1.39 14.91
CA GLU A 67 7.30 -0.18 15.58
C GLU A 67 8.34 0.26 16.59
N SER A 68 8.74 1.52 16.52
CA SER A 68 9.65 2.12 17.48
C SER A 68 8.91 3.14 18.34
N SER A 69 9.08 3.08 19.66
CA SER A 69 8.48 4.04 20.57
C SER A 69 9.01 5.46 20.39
N ARG A 70 10.16 5.62 19.74
CA ARG A 70 10.76 6.91 19.48
C ARG A 70 10.35 7.55 18.17
N MET A 71 9.76 6.77 17.26
CA MET A 71 9.44 7.23 15.92
C MET A 71 7.96 7.01 15.66
N GLN A 72 7.34 8.03 15.09
CA GLN A 72 5.97 7.91 14.62
C GLN A 72 5.90 7.10 13.34
N MET A 73 7.05 6.87 12.72
CA MET A 73 7.15 6.18 11.45
C MET A 73 7.65 4.77 11.65
N HIS A 74 6.92 3.82 11.10
CA HIS A 74 7.26 2.41 11.19
C HIS A 74 8.29 2.03 10.13
N ARG A 75 8.82 0.83 10.23
CA ARG A 75 9.72 0.25 9.23
C ARG A 75 9.26 -1.15 8.89
N PHE A 76 9.66 -1.63 7.72
CA PHE A 76 9.43 -3.02 7.33
C PHE A 76 10.62 -3.88 7.71
N ARG A 77 10.34 -5.01 8.35
CA ARG A 77 11.31 -6.08 8.48
C ARG A 77 11.27 -6.96 7.24
N GLU A 78 10.06 -7.20 6.73
CA GLU A 78 9.83 -8.06 5.58
C GLU A 78 8.54 -7.60 4.91
N VAL A 79 8.52 -7.61 3.58
CA VAL A 79 7.33 -7.23 2.82
C VAL A 79 7.24 -8.08 1.56
N ARG A 80 6.02 -8.49 1.22
CA ARG A 80 5.74 -9.26 0.01
C ARG A 80 4.38 -8.88 -0.55
N SER A 81 4.13 -9.31 -1.78
CA SER A 81 2.82 -9.08 -2.41
C SER A 81 1.74 -9.86 -1.67
N GLY A 82 0.63 -9.20 -1.34
CA GLY A 82 -0.51 -9.84 -0.69
C GLY A 82 -1.55 -10.31 -1.69
N ILE A 83 -1.61 -9.68 -2.86
CA ILE A 83 -2.46 -10.09 -3.98
C ILE A 83 -1.58 -10.10 -5.21
N VAL A 84 -1.54 -11.21 -5.92
CA VAL A 84 -0.81 -11.30 -7.20
C VAL A 84 -1.69 -10.68 -8.27
N LEU A 85 -1.37 -9.46 -8.67
CA LEU A 85 -2.15 -8.71 -9.63
C LEU A 85 -1.83 -9.16 -11.05
N GLN A 86 -2.88 -9.50 -11.82
CA GLN A 86 -2.75 -10.04 -13.17
C GLN A 86 -2.85 -8.96 -14.24
N SER A 87 -3.69 -7.95 -14.04
CA SER A 87 -3.96 -6.97 -15.08
C SER A 87 -3.90 -5.52 -14.60
N LEU A 88 -4.16 -5.26 -13.32
CA LEU A 88 -4.22 -3.89 -12.81
C LEU A 88 -2.97 -3.09 -13.15
N PRO A 89 -1.74 -3.59 -12.95
CA PRO A 89 -0.54 -2.81 -13.26
C PRO A 89 -0.31 -2.61 -14.76
N PHE A 90 -0.95 -3.40 -15.62
CA PHE A 90 -0.70 -3.41 -17.05
C PHE A 90 -1.83 -2.82 -17.89
N ASP A 91 -2.97 -2.56 -17.28
CA ASP A 91 -4.13 -1.97 -17.95
C ASP A 91 -4.26 -0.52 -17.53
N VAL A 92 -4.06 0.40 -18.47
CA VAL A 92 -4.07 1.84 -18.19
C VAL A 92 -5.37 2.30 -17.56
N ARG A 93 -6.50 1.72 -17.96
CA ARG A 93 -7.80 2.07 -17.38
C ARG A 93 -7.86 1.69 -15.91
N LYS A 94 -7.38 0.49 -15.58
CA LYS A 94 -7.38 0.00 -14.19
C LYS A 94 -6.39 0.77 -13.32
N SER A 95 -5.19 1.03 -13.83
CA SER A 95 -4.21 1.78 -13.05
C SER A 95 -4.63 3.23 -12.85
N THR A 96 -5.33 3.83 -13.80
CA THR A 96 -5.89 5.18 -13.64
C THR A 96 -6.95 5.21 -12.54
N ILE A 97 -7.83 4.22 -12.50
CA ILE A 97 -8.84 4.09 -11.45
C ILE A 97 -8.16 3.86 -10.09
N ALA A 98 -7.11 3.04 -10.06
CA ALA A 98 -6.35 2.79 -8.84
C ALA A 98 -5.73 4.08 -8.29
N LEU A 99 -5.20 4.94 -9.16
CA LEU A 99 -4.69 6.25 -8.75
C LEU A 99 -5.79 7.10 -8.10
N PHE A 100 -6.97 7.11 -8.68
CA PHE A 100 -8.11 7.84 -8.13
C PHE A 100 -8.50 7.29 -6.74
N MET A 101 -8.60 5.97 -6.63
CA MET A 101 -8.97 5.33 -5.37
C MET A 101 -7.94 5.63 -4.28
N ALA A 102 -6.66 5.55 -4.61
CA ALA A 102 -5.58 5.84 -3.67
C ALA A 102 -5.65 7.27 -3.18
N GLU A 103 -5.88 8.21 -4.08
CA GLU A 103 -5.95 9.64 -3.72
C GLU A 103 -7.15 9.91 -2.79
N VAL A 104 -8.30 9.34 -3.10
CA VAL A 104 -9.50 9.50 -2.27
C VAL A 104 -9.25 8.95 -0.87
N LEU A 105 -8.71 7.75 -0.78
CA LEU A 105 -8.43 7.11 0.51
C LEU A 105 -7.38 7.87 1.29
N TYR A 106 -6.31 8.31 0.62
CA TYR A 106 -5.24 9.05 1.28
C TYR A 106 -5.75 10.35 1.89
N ARG A 107 -6.66 11.04 1.21
CA ARG A 107 -7.21 12.31 1.69
C ARG A 107 -8.27 12.14 2.76
N LEU A 108 -9.05 11.07 2.70
CA LEU A 108 -10.19 10.88 3.61
C LEU A 108 -9.84 10.06 4.85
N VAL A 109 -8.96 9.07 4.72
CA VAL A 109 -8.62 8.19 5.83
C VAL A 109 -7.33 8.69 6.48
N LYS A 110 -7.44 9.31 7.64
CA LYS A 110 -6.28 9.87 8.36
C LYS A 110 -6.06 9.24 9.71
N GLU A 111 -7.01 8.46 10.19
CA GLU A 111 -6.92 7.85 11.51
C GLU A 111 -5.93 6.70 11.53
N CYS A 112 -5.19 6.62 12.62
CA CYS A 112 -4.26 5.52 12.89
C CYS A 112 -4.92 4.44 13.75
N GLU A 113 -6.23 4.26 13.61
CA GLU A 113 -6.99 3.27 14.35
C GLU A 113 -7.50 2.19 13.41
N PRO A 114 -7.53 0.92 13.88
CA PRO A 114 -8.00 -0.18 13.05
C PRO A 114 -9.45 0.04 12.61
N ASN A 115 -9.70 -0.21 11.33
CA ASN A 115 -11.05 -0.24 10.78
C ASN A 115 -11.12 -1.43 9.83
N GLN A 116 -11.49 -2.58 10.38
CA GLN A 116 -11.45 -3.83 9.63
C GLN A 116 -12.43 -3.83 8.46
N ARG A 117 -13.60 -3.23 8.64
CA ARG A 117 -14.59 -3.16 7.56
C ARG A 117 -14.08 -2.37 6.37
N LEU A 118 -13.49 -1.22 6.64
CA LEU A 118 -12.92 -0.39 5.57
C LEU A 118 -11.77 -1.13 4.90
N PHE A 119 -10.89 -1.73 5.69
CA PHE A 119 -9.76 -2.45 5.14
C PHE A 119 -10.21 -3.61 4.24
N ASP A 120 -11.16 -4.41 4.71
CA ASP A 120 -11.66 -5.55 3.94
C ASP A 120 -12.33 -5.10 2.66
N PHE A 121 -13.07 -3.99 2.71
CA PHE A 121 -13.71 -3.42 1.53
C PHE A 121 -12.66 -2.98 0.50
N VAL A 122 -11.62 -2.27 0.94
CA VAL A 122 -10.58 -1.78 0.03
C VAL A 122 -9.77 -2.94 -0.55
N TRP A 123 -9.40 -3.91 0.29
CA TRP A 123 -8.67 -5.10 -0.16
C TRP A 123 -9.44 -5.85 -1.22
N GLY A 124 -10.73 -6.08 -0.96
CA GLY A 124 -11.61 -6.74 -1.92
C GLY A 124 -11.80 -5.94 -3.20
N SER A 125 -11.83 -4.61 -3.08
CA SER A 125 -11.98 -3.73 -4.25
C SER A 125 -10.77 -3.82 -5.18
N VAL A 126 -9.56 -3.92 -4.63
CA VAL A 126 -8.35 -4.09 -5.45
C VAL A 126 -8.42 -5.41 -6.22
N ALA A 127 -8.78 -6.49 -5.54
CA ALA A 127 -8.90 -7.80 -6.18
C ALA A 127 -9.99 -7.79 -7.25
N ALA A 128 -11.12 -7.14 -6.98
CA ALA A 128 -12.23 -7.06 -7.92
C ALA A 128 -11.85 -6.24 -9.16
N LEU A 129 -11.18 -5.11 -8.98
CA LEU A 129 -10.73 -4.29 -10.10
C LEU A 129 -9.75 -5.05 -10.98
N ASP A 130 -8.82 -5.79 -10.37
CA ASP A 130 -7.85 -6.59 -11.11
C ASP A 130 -8.53 -7.68 -11.95
N ALA A 131 -9.55 -8.30 -11.41
CA ALA A 131 -10.27 -9.40 -12.09
C ALA A 131 -11.28 -8.95 -13.11
N LEU A 132 -11.57 -7.65 -13.19
CA LEU A 132 -12.65 -7.15 -14.04
C LEU A 132 -12.28 -7.22 -15.51
N ASP A 133 -13.17 -7.79 -16.33
CA ASP A 133 -12.99 -7.84 -17.79
C ASP A 133 -13.77 -6.74 -18.50
N GLU A 134 -14.96 -6.40 -17.98
CA GLU A 134 -15.84 -5.38 -18.57
C GLU A 134 -16.27 -4.38 -17.49
N GLY A 135 -16.71 -3.21 -17.91
CA GLY A 135 -17.21 -2.19 -16.99
C GLY A 135 -16.14 -1.47 -16.21
N VAL A 136 -14.88 -1.57 -16.64
CA VAL A 136 -13.75 -0.95 -15.95
C VAL A 136 -13.94 0.56 -15.80
N ALA A 137 -14.42 1.22 -16.85
CA ALA A 137 -14.56 2.67 -16.87
C ALA A 137 -15.50 3.20 -15.79
N ASN A 138 -16.43 2.38 -15.32
CA ASN A 138 -17.44 2.76 -14.33
C ASN A 138 -17.12 2.25 -12.92
N PHE A 139 -16.02 1.55 -12.76
CA PHE A 139 -15.70 0.92 -11.48
C PHE A 139 -15.65 1.94 -10.33
N HIS A 140 -15.08 3.11 -10.59
CA HIS A 140 -14.95 4.15 -9.57
C HIS A 140 -16.29 4.64 -9.03
N LEU A 141 -17.38 4.45 -9.76
CA LEU A 141 -18.73 4.81 -9.30
C LEU A 141 -19.23 3.87 -8.20
N TRP A 142 -18.71 2.65 -8.16
CA TRP A 142 -19.09 1.65 -7.16
C TRP A 142 -18.20 1.69 -5.92
N PHE A 143 -17.03 2.30 -6.06
CA PHE A 143 -16.08 2.44 -4.96
C PHE A 143 -16.48 3.58 -4.02
#